data_82d2553099a6459bd7dcfab4b490a616
#
_entry.id   82d2553099a6459bd7dcfab4b490a616
#
_cell.length_a   1.000
_cell.length_b   1.000
_cell.length_c   1.000
_cell.angle_alpha   90.00
_cell.angle_beta   90.00
_cell.angle_gamma   90.00
#
_symmetry.space_group_name_H-M   'P 1'
#
loop_
_entity.id
_entity.type
_entity.pdbx_description
1 polymer ?
#
loop_
_entity_poly.entity_id
_entity_poly.type
_entity_poly.pdbx_seq_one_letter_code
_entity_poly.pdbx_strand_id
1 'polypeptide(L)'
;MASFPTRNGQALRVLFAVDSRFPGLGGAESQALKLALALREQGAMVEFVTLRVLESQPLTEKFHDFTVNRIDYPHIRWLGSLIAMARFSRYLKDNEHRFDAVHIHITHLMAAAAGFARTQISIPVTTKISGFYEFEGGVLDRTARFKPLNFLILRGLKKVDYFQTISVETRDKLLGAGFSDEQIKFVPNGIDTRLAPVSAPQNDVVRIGYCGRLRHIKGVHVLLDGFAKAKSACREKKLQLVIAGSGETQVELEEQAQQLGIASDIEWLGLIDDTINFFNSIHIYVQPSFAEGLPNSVMEAMAAQRPVVASDIGGNNDLIQNDVNGLLFDAGDAQELARQLAKLINEPMLNNQLALTGRELIVERYGLESITRQLAELYLAKFN
;
A
#
# COMPACT_ATOMS: atom_id res chain seq x y z
N MET A 1 27.80 -1.10 7.55
CA MET A 1 26.47 -0.47 7.38
C MET A 1 26.58 0.99 7.82
N ALA A 2 26.11 1.95 7.03
CA ALA A 2 26.05 3.34 7.46
C ALA A 2 25.08 3.47 8.64
N SER A 3 25.41 4.31 9.65
CA SER A 3 24.52 4.56 10.79
C SER A 3 23.18 5.13 10.33
N PHE A 4 22.10 4.83 11.05
CA PHE A 4 20.79 5.42 10.76
C PHE A 4 20.83 6.94 10.96
N PRO A 5 20.19 7.74 10.10
CA PRO A 5 20.18 9.19 10.20
C PRO A 5 19.66 9.69 11.55
N THR A 6 20.38 10.63 12.17
CA THR A 6 20.04 11.21 13.47
C THR A 6 20.04 12.73 13.37
N ARG A 7 19.31 13.41 14.24
CA ARG A 7 19.38 14.87 14.37
C ARG A 7 20.33 15.25 15.52
N ASN A 8 21.44 15.89 15.21
CA ASN A 8 22.46 16.27 16.21
C ASN A 8 22.92 15.11 17.11
N GLY A 9 23.04 13.89 16.55
CA GLY A 9 23.40 12.69 17.31
C GLY A 9 22.29 12.11 18.20
N GLN A 10 21.09 12.67 18.18
CA GLN A 10 19.93 12.17 18.93
C GLN A 10 19.03 11.32 18.04
N ALA A 11 18.30 10.40 18.64
CA ALA A 11 17.30 9.58 17.97
C ALA A 11 16.25 10.45 17.24
N LEU A 12 15.98 10.12 15.97
CA LEU A 12 14.95 10.80 15.17
C LEU A 12 13.56 10.59 15.79
N ARG A 13 12.80 11.69 15.97
CA ARG A 13 11.47 11.68 16.58
C ARG A 13 10.44 12.07 15.52
N VAL A 14 9.56 11.15 15.15
CA VAL A 14 8.61 11.34 14.06
C VAL A 14 7.18 11.21 14.57
N LEU A 15 6.35 12.18 14.21
CA LEU A 15 4.90 12.10 14.40
C LEU A 15 4.25 11.54 13.14
N PHE A 16 3.65 10.35 13.24
CA PHE A 16 2.84 9.76 12.19
C PHE A 16 1.38 10.18 12.37
N ALA A 17 0.86 10.95 11.42
CA ALA A 17 -0.54 11.32 11.36
C ALA A 17 -1.27 10.41 10.37
N VAL A 18 -2.32 9.72 10.82
CA VAL A 18 -3.09 8.81 9.97
C VAL A 18 -4.49 9.38 9.77
N ASP A 19 -4.80 9.85 8.56
CA ASP A 19 -6.08 10.51 8.22
C ASP A 19 -7.20 9.50 7.92
N SER A 20 -7.30 8.49 8.80
CA SER A 20 -8.32 7.45 8.78
C SER A 20 -8.50 6.87 10.18
N ARG A 21 -9.36 5.86 10.33
CA ARG A 21 -9.48 5.11 11.59
C ARG A 21 -8.19 4.33 11.85
N PHE A 22 -7.45 4.71 12.89
CA PHE A 22 -6.23 4.00 13.30
C PHE A 22 -6.32 3.60 14.80
N PRO A 23 -5.97 2.36 15.17
CA PRO A 23 -5.64 1.20 14.32
C PRO A 23 -6.77 0.79 13.37
N GLY A 24 -6.41 0.27 12.17
CA GLY A 24 -7.34 -0.13 11.13
C GLY A 24 -6.76 -1.22 10.22
N LEU A 25 -7.62 -1.84 9.41
CA LEU A 25 -7.28 -2.95 8.52
C LEU A 25 -6.97 -2.51 7.08
N GLY A 26 -6.85 -1.21 6.80
CA GLY A 26 -6.56 -0.69 5.47
C GLY A 26 -5.09 -0.81 5.10
N GLY A 27 -4.80 -0.75 3.79
CA GLY A 27 -3.43 -0.81 3.29
C GLY A 27 -2.56 0.38 3.74
N ALA A 28 -3.13 1.57 3.88
CA ALA A 28 -2.41 2.75 4.36
C ALA A 28 -2.06 2.63 5.84
N GLU A 29 -2.99 2.15 6.68
CA GLU A 29 -2.81 1.91 8.11
C GLU A 29 -1.76 0.82 8.36
N SER A 30 -1.84 -0.29 7.61
CA SER A 30 -0.86 -1.37 7.66
C SER A 30 0.54 -0.88 7.29
N GLN A 31 0.67 -0.08 6.23
CA GLN A 31 1.95 0.51 5.83
C GLN A 31 2.48 1.50 6.87
N ALA A 32 1.61 2.32 7.48
CA ALA A 32 2.02 3.23 8.55
C ALA A 32 2.60 2.46 9.75
N LEU A 33 1.94 1.36 10.15
CA LEU A 33 2.43 0.51 11.23
C LEU A 33 3.76 -0.18 10.87
N LYS A 34 3.86 -0.80 9.68
CA LYS A 34 5.10 -1.46 9.21
C LYS A 34 6.29 -0.48 9.21
N LEU A 35 6.08 0.72 8.69
CA LEU A 35 7.12 1.77 8.69
C LEU A 35 7.50 2.23 10.09
N ALA A 36 6.52 2.41 10.99
CA ALA A 36 6.79 2.81 12.38
C ALA A 36 7.59 1.76 13.14
N LEU A 37 7.24 0.47 12.97
CA LEU A 37 8.00 -0.65 13.54
C LEU A 37 9.44 -0.67 13.04
N ALA A 38 9.64 -0.54 11.73
CA ALA A 38 10.97 -0.54 11.13
C ALA A 38 11.81 0.69 11.53
N LEU A 39 11.22 1.88 11.64
CA LEU A 39 11.88 3.07 12.18
C LEU A 39 12.32 2.87 13.63
N ARG A 40 11.45 2.30 14.47
CA ARG A 40 11.76 2.00 15.87
C ARG A 40 12.90 1.00 16.02
N GLU A 41 12.92 -0.05 15.20
CA GLU A 41 14.03 -1.02 15.17
C GLU A 41 15.36 -0.38 14.82
N GLN A 42 15.34 0.70 14.03
CA GLN A 42 16.53 1.48 13.68
C GLN A 42 16.84 2.60 14.69
N GLY A 43 16.13 2.64 15.83
CA GLY A 43 16.38 3.56 16.92
C GLY A 43 15.60 4.88 16.87
N ALA A 44 14.68 5.07 15.92
CA ALA A 44 13.81 6.25 15.90
C ALA A 44 12.67 6.12 16.92
N MET A 45 12.15 7.26 17.37
CA MET A 45 10.97 7.35 18.22
C MET A 45 9.76 7.76 17.36
N VAL A 46 8.68 6.98 17.41
CA VAL A 46 7.45 7.26 16.64
C VAL A 46 6.27 7.34 17.56
N GLU A 47 5.46 8.37 17.37
CA GLU A 47 4.13 8.49 17.97
C GLU A 47 3.08 8.63 16.85
N PHE A 48 1.86 8.18 17.13
CA PHE A 48 0.74 8.32 16.21
C PHE A 48 -0.23 9.39 16.67
N VAL A 49 -0.82 10.07 15.69
CA VAL A 49 -1.99 10.93 15.89
C VAL A 49 -3.02 10.64 14.79
N THR A 50 -4.29 10.61 15.16
CA THR A 50 -5.41 10.38 14.22
C THR A 50 -6.65 11.18 14.66
N LEU A 51 -7.68 11.20 13.84
CA LEU A 51 -8.96 11.76 14.20
C LEU A 51 -9.79 10.74 15.02
N ARG A 52 -10.53 11.20 16.01
CA ARG A 52 -11.46 10.36 16.79
C ARG A 52 -12.72 10.09 15.99
N VAL A 53 -12.71 9.01 15.18
CA VAL A 53 -13.80 8.66 14.26
C VAL A 53 -15.02 8.09 14.99
N LEU A 54 -14.81 7.38 16.10
CA LEU A 54 -15.87 6.81 16.93
C LEU A 54 -15.78 7.37 18.34
N GLU A 55 -16.92 7.74 18.93
CA GLU A 55 -16.99 8.23 20.31
C GLU A 55 -16.51 7.21 21.35
N SER A 56 -16.60 5.90 21.05
CA SER A 56 -16.10 4.83 21.91
C SER A 56 -14.58 4.74 21.97
N GLN A 57 -13.84 5.39 21.05
CA GLN A 57 -12.38 5.35 21.04
C GLN A 57 -11.82 6.25 22.17
N PRO A 58 -10.82 5.81 22.96
CA PRO A 58 -10.15 6.65 23.94
C PRO A 58 -9.35 7.75 23.24
N LEU A 59 -9.13 8.88 23.93
CA LEU A 59 -8.32 9.98 23.39
C LEU A 59 -6.84 9.62 23.26
N THR A 60 -6.37 8.72 24.10
CA THR A 60 -5.00 8.18 24.02
C THR A 60 -5.02 6.70 24.36
N GLU A 61 -4.27 5.90 23.61
CA GLU A 61 -4.06 4.47 23.89
C GLU A 61 -2.64 4.03 23.50
N LYS A 62 -2.28 2.81 23.92
CA LYS A 62 -1.07 2.13 23.43
C LYS A 62 -1.45 1.07 22.40
N PHE A 63 -0.73 1.07 21.28
CA PHE A 63 -0.88 0.08 20.22
C PHE A 63 0.50 -0.34 19.72
N HIS A 64 0.87 -1.61 19.86
CA HIS A 64 2.24 -2.10 19.62
C HIS A 64 3.32 -1.24 20.31
N ASP A 65 3.07 -0.82 21.55
CA ASP A 65 3.90 0.09 22.36
C ASP A 65 3.99 1.54 21.83
N PHE A 66 3.42 1.85 20.69
CA PHE A 66 3.28 3.22 20.23
C PHE A 66 2.18 3.97 20.99
N THR A 67 2.41 5.24 21.27
CA THR A 67 1.34 6.12 21.76
C THR A 67 0.51 6.56 20.56
N VAL A 68 -0.80 6.34 20.63
CA VAL A 68 -1.79 6.83 19.65
C VAL A 68 -2.64 7.90 20.30
N ASN A 69 -2.51 9.14 19.85
CA ASN A 69 -3.32 10.26 20.28
C ASN A 69 -4.48 10.51 19.31
N ARG A 70 -5.66 10.86 19.80
CA ARG A 70 -6.82 11.16 18.95
C ARG A 70 -7.28 12.58 19.12
N ILE A 71 -7.43 13.25 17.99
CA ILE A 71 -8.01 14.60 17.94
C ILE A 71 -9.53 14.43 17.94
N ASP A 72 -10.14 14.82 19.05
CA ASP A 72 -11.58 14.86 19.17
C ASP A 72 -12.16 16.01 18.35
N TYR A 73 -13.34 15.81 17.72
CA TYR A 73 -14.03 16.83 16.95
C TYR A 73 -15.52 16.49 16.82
N PRO A 74 -16.42 17.49 16.69
CA PRO A 74 -17.84 17.23 16.53
C PRO A 74 -18.14 16.63 15.15
N HIS A 75 -18.95 15.57 15.11
CA HIS A 75 -19.33 14.87 13.88
C HIS A 75 -20.46 15.61 13.13
N ILE A 76 -20.26 16.90 12.85
CA ILE A 76 -21.20 17.78 12.15
C ILE A 76 -20.68 18.02 10.74
N ARG A 77 -21.23 17.37 9.73
CA ARG A 77 -20.89 17.52 8.29
C ARG A 77 -19.58 18.32 8.05
N TRP A 78 -19.61 19.34 7.18
CA TRP A 78 -18.43 20.14 6.84
C TRP A 78 -17.83 20.95 8.00
N LEU A 79 -18.64 21.37 8.99
CA LEU A 79 -18.17 22.12 10.15
C LEU A 79 -17.24 21.29 11.04
N GLY A 80 -17.56 20.00 11.23
CA GLY A 80 -16.70 19.07 11.96
C GLY A 80 -15.31 18.96 11.34
N SER A 81 -15.23 18.89 10.01
CA SER A 81 -13.96 18.87 9.29
C SER A 81 -13.11 20.13 9.53
N LEU A 82 -13.72 21.31 9.53
CA LEU A 82 -13.01 22.56 9.82
C LEU A 82 -12.48 22.60 11.26
N ILE A 83 -13.28 22.15 12.22
CA ILE A 83 -12.88 22.07 13.62
C ILE A 83 -11.75 21.03 13.80
N ALA A 84 -11.86 19.87 13.15
CA ALA A 84 -10.80 18.86 13.15
C ALA A 84 -9.48 19.43 12.63
N MET A 85 -9.51 20.14 11.48
CA MET A 85 -8.34 20.81 10.93
C MET A 85 -7.73 21.83 11.89
N ALA A 86 -8.56 22.68 12.49
CA ALA A 86 -8.09 23.69 13.44
C ALA A 86 -7.48 23.06 14.71
N ARG A 87 -8.11 22.01 15.25
CA ARG A 87 -7.60 21.28 16.44
C ARG A 87 -6.30 20.54 16.11
N PHE A 88 -6.19 19.92 14.95
CA PHE A 88 -4.95 19.26 14.54
C PHE A 88 -3.82 20.27 14.30
N SER A 89 -4.10 21.41 13.64
CA SER A 89 -3.12 22.50 13.50
C SER A 89 -2.62 23.00 14.85
N ARG A 90 -3.51 23.17 15.83
CA ARG A 90 -3.14 23.53 17.20
C ARG A 90 -2.28 22.44 17.86
N TYR A 91 -2.69 21.17 17.75
CA TYR A 91 -1.92 20.05 18.29
C TYR A 91 -0.48 20.04 17.77
N LEU A 92 -0.28 20.29 16.47
CA LEU A 92 1.07 20.36 15.88
C LEU A 92 1.89 21.50 16.50
N LYS A 93 1.32 22.68 16.66
CA LYS A 93 2.01 23.82 17.31
C LYS A 93 2.39 23.53 18.76
N ASP A 94 1.47 23.00 19.52
CA ASP A 94 1.66 22.76 20.96
C ASP A 94 2.71 21.66 21.22
N ASN A 95 2.91 20.75 20.24
CA ASN A 95 3.76 19.57 20.37
C ASN A 95 4.98 19.54 19.43
N GLU A 96 5.23 20.56 18.57
CA GLU A 96 6.32 20.53 17.59
C GLU A 96 7.68 20.26 18.21
N HIS A 97 7.94 20.79 19.41
CA HIS A 97 9.22 20.62 20.14
C HIS A 97 9.53 19.17 20.50
N ARG A 98 8.55 18.28 20.44
CA ARG A 98 8.70 16.83 20.71
C ARG A 98 9.16 16.04 19.50
N PHE A 99 9.03 16.61 18.30
CA PHE A 99 9.24 15.91 17.04
C PHE A 99 10.26 16.61 16.13
N ASP A 100 10.84 15.85 15.24
CA ASP A 100 11.76 16.34 14.20
C ASP A 100 11.08 16.37 12.81
N ALA A 101 10.00 15.63 12.65
CA ALA A 101 9.18 15.64 11.43
C ALA A 101 7.74 15.19 11.69
N VAL A 102 6.84 15.58 10.79
CA VAL A 102 5.47 15.06 10.69
C VAL A 102 5.30 14.31 9.38
N HIS A 103 4.88 13.05 9.46
CA HIS A 103 4.54 12.23 8.29
C HIS A 103 3.06 11.89 8.31
N ILE A 104 2.33 12.31 7.29
CA ILE A 104 0.89 12.14 7.19
C ILE A 104 0.58 11.05 6.18
N HIS A 105 -0.03 9.97 6.66
CA HIS A 105 -0.54 8.90 5.81
C HIS A 105 -1.96 9.25 5.35
N ILE A 106 -2.21 9.15 4.05
CA ILE A 106 -3.42 9.62 3.35
C ILE A 106 -3.46 11.16 3.25
N THR A 107 -3.36 11.65 2.03
CA THR A 107 -3.33 13.09 1.73
C THR A 107 -4.74 13.68 1.71
N HIS A 108 -5.25 14.11 2.88
CA HIS A 108 -6.60 14.67 3.02
C HIS A 108 -6.65 15.80 4.06
N LEU A 109 -7.58 15.74 5.04
CA LEU A 109 -7.83 16.82 6.02
C LEU A 109 -6.62 17.16 6.89
N MET A 110 -5.96 16.12 7.45
CA MET A 110 -4.81 16.32 8.32
C MET A 110 -3.63 16.91 7.56
N ALA A 111 -3.40 16.49 6.31
CA ALA A 111 -2.35 17.05 5.46
C ALA A 111 -2.58 18.54 5.17
N ALA A 112 -3.82 18.93 4.84
CA ALA A 112 -4.18 20.33 4.64
C ALA A 112 -4.02 21.16 5.92
N ALA A 113 -4.45 20.62 7.06
CA ALA A 113 -4.31 21.27 8.36
C ALA A 113 -2.85 21.50 8.75
N ALA A 114 -1.98 20.51 8.51
CA ALA A 114 -0.53 20.66 8.71
C ALA A 114 0.07 21.70 7.77
N GLY A 115 -0.34 21.73 6.50
CA GLY A 115 0.06 22.77 5.57
C GLY A 115 -0.33 24.18 6.02
N PHE A 116 -1.51 24.38 6.62
CA PHE A 116 -1.87 25.66 7.23
C PHE A 116 -1.07 25.98 8.49
N ALA A 117 -0.71 24.96 9.27
CA ALA A 117 0.17 25.16 10.44
C ALA A 117 1.62 25.49 10.04
N ARG A 118 2.04 25.21 8.78
CA ARG A 118 3.41 25.28 8.29
C ARG A 118 4.13 26.61 8.55
N THR A 119 3.42 27.72 8.57
CA THR A 119 4.00 29.05 8.89
C THR A 119 4.27 29.24 10.39
N GLN A 120 3.86 28.31 11.23
CA GLN A 120 3.88 28.41 12.69
C GLN A 120 4.61 27.23 13.34
N ILE A 121 5.08 26.26 12.54
CA ILE A 121 5.90 25.14 12.96
C ILE A 121 7.19 25.10 12.12
N SER A 122 8.29 24.70 12.75
CA SER A 122 9.61 24.64 12.11
C SER A 122 9.91 23.28 11.46
N ILE A 123 9.29 22.22 11.98
CA ILE A 123 9.53 20.83 11.53
C ILE A 123 8.93 20.55 10.16
N PRO A 124 9.57 19.76 9.29
CA PRO A 124 9.04 19.43 7.97
C PRO A 124 7.77 18.59 8.03
N VAL A 125 6.90 18.84 7.05
CA VAL A 125 5.63 18.13 6.86
C VAL A 125 5.70 17.33 5.56
N THR A 126 5.66 16.01 5.67
CA THR A 126 5.56 15.09 4.52
C THR A 126 4.17 14.48 4.51
N THR A 127 3.51 14.44 3.34
CA THR A 127 2.24 13.72 3.17
C THR A 127 2.39 12.66 2.10
N LYS A 128 1.80 11.48 2.35
CA LYS A 128 1.88 10.32 1.46
C LYS A 128 0.61 10.21 0.61
N ILE A 129 0.81 10.08 -0.70
CA ILE A 129 -0.24 9.65 -1.61
C ILE A 129 -0.36 8.12 -1.50
N SER A 130 -1.50 7.64 -1.01
CA SER A 130 -1.69 6.22 -0.69
C SER A 130 -2.23 5.39 -1.87
N GLY A 131 -2.74 6.05 -2.92
CA GLY A 131 -3.27 5.40 -4.10
C GLY A 131 -4.05 6.34 -5.01
N PHE A 132 -5.01 5.81 -5.76
CA PHE A 132 -5.82 6.61 -6.69
C PHE A 132 -7.01 7.32 -6.06
N TYR A 133 -7.40 6.97 -4.84
CA TYR A 133 -8.55 7.58 -4.16
C TYR A 133 -8.42 9.08 -3.98
N GLU A 134 -7.20 9.59 -3.84
CA GLU A 134 -6.96 11.02 -3.74
C GLU A 134 -7.27 11.76 -5.05
N PHE A 135 -7.15 11.06 -6.20
CA PHE A 135 -7.36 11.62 -7.54
C PHE A 135 -8.74 11.31 -8.12
N GLU A 136 -9.33 10.17 -7.77
CA GLU A 136 -10.61 9.70 -8.29
C GLU A 136 -11.70 9.80 -7.21
N GLY A 137 -12.49 10.87 -7.27
CA GLY A 137 -13.49 11.21 -6.25
C GLY A 137 -12.92 11.85 -4.98
N GLY A 138 -11.61 11.91 -4.84
CA GLY A 138 -10.89 12.51 -3.72
C GLY A 138 -10.62 14.01 -3.88
N VAL A 139 -9.79 14.54 -2.97
CA VAL A 139 -9.48 15.98 -2.92
C VAL A 139 -8.70 16.49 -4.13
N LEU A 140 -7.93 15.63 -4.78
CA LEU A 140 -7.13 15.95 -5.98
C LEU A 140 -7.90 15.73 -7.29
N ASP A 141 -9.13 15.24 -7.23
CA ASP A 141 -9.99 15.09 -8.40
C ASP A 141 -10.34 16.47 -8.97
N ARG A 142 -10.12 16.65 -10.26
CA ARG A 142 -10.42 17.91 -10.97
C ARG A 142 -11.89 18.31 -10.88
N THR A 143 -12.81 17.37 -10.82
CA THR A 143 -14.25 17.62 -10.70
C THR A 143 -14.67 17.96 -9.26
N ALA A 144 -13.99 17.41 -8.28
CA ALA A 144 -14.27 17.62 -6.86
C ALA A 144 -13.73 18.95 -6.30
N ARG A 145 -12.77 19.60 -6.98
CA ARG A 145 -12.10 20.83 -6.51
C ARG A 145 -13.03 22.03 -6.34
N PHE A 146 -14.18 22.03 -7.00
CA PHE A 146 -15.18 23.11 -6.90
C PHE A 146 -16.02 23.07 -5.60
N LYS A 147 -15.94 21.99 -4.82
CA LYS A 147 -16.56 21.94 -3.49
C LYS A 147 -15.79 22.86 -2.54
N PRO A 148 -16.45 23.75 -1.78
CA PRO A 148 -15.75 24.76 -0.93
C PRO A 148 -14.74 24.17 0.04
N LEU A 149 -15.05 23.02 0.66
CA LEU A 149 -14.12 22.31 1.55
C LEU A 149 -12.89 21.79 0.79
N ASN A 150 -13.06 21.23 -0.38
CA ASN A 150 -11.94 20.71 -1.19
C ASN A 150 -11.02 21.84 -1.66
N PHE A 151 -11.59 23.01 -2.00
CA PHE A 151 -10.79 24.19 -2.33
C PHE A 151 -9.91 24.61 -1.13
N LEU A 152 -10.48 24.61 0.09
CA LEU A 152 -9.72 24.90 1.29
C LEU A 152 -8.61 23.86 1.53
N ILE A 153 -8.94 22.57 1.40
CA ILE A 153 -7.97 21.47 1.54
C ILE A 153 -6.83 21.64 0.55
N LEU A 154 -7.10 21.87 -0.74
CA LEU A 154 -6.08 22.10 -1.77
C LEU A 154 -5.16 23.27 -1.42
N ARG A 155 -5.72 24.35 -0.86
CA ARG A 155 -4.92 25.50 -0.39
C ARG A 155 -3.96 25.13 0.74
N GLY A 156 -4.37 24.26 1.64
CA GLY A 156 -3.51 23.73 2.70
C GLY A 156 -2.43 22.80 2.12
N LEU A 157 -2.82 21.87 1.24
CA LEU A 157 -1.90 20.93 0.61
C LEU A 157 -0.75 21.62 -0.15
N LYS A 158 -1.00 22.74 -0.82
CA LYS A 158 0.06 23.51 -1.50
C LYS A 158 1.16 24.02 -0.56
N LYS A 159 0.96 24.00 0.74
CA LYS A 159 1.90 24.51 1.75
C LYS A 159 2.69 23.41 2.46
N VAL A 160 2.43 22.12 2.20
CA VAL A 160 3.24 21.02 2.75
C VAL A 160 4.63 21.03 2.11
N ASP A 161 5.63 20.57 2.83
CA ASP A 161 7.00 20.56 2.30
C ASP A 161 7.17 19.48 1.22
N TYR A 162 6.66 18.25 1.48
CA TYR A 162 6.89 17.12 0.58
C TYR A 162 5.65 16.24 0.42
N PHE A 163 5.47 15.76 -0.81
CA PHE A 163 4.55 14.69 -1.17
C PHE A 163 5.35 13.41 -1.42
N GLN A 164 5.17 12.40 -0.60
CA GLN A 164 5.66 11.06 -0.89
C GLN A 164 4.74 10.41 -1.92
N THR A 165 5.27 10.12 -3.11
CA THR A 165 4.60 9.30 -4.13
C THR A 165 5.16 7.89 -4.10
N ILE A 166 4.28 6.92 -4.39
CA ILE A 166 4.61 5.48 -4.31
C ILE A 166 4.77 4.83 -5.69
N SER A 167 4.33 5.51 -6.76
CA SER A 167 4.41 5.06 -8.15
C SER A 167 4.70 6.23 -9.09
N VAL A 168 5.22 5.93 -10.29
CA VAL A 168 5.42 6.94 -11.33
C VAL A 168 4.11 7.62 -11.69
N GLU A 169 3.03 6.86 -11.82
CA GLU A 169 1.71 7.40 -12.15
C GLU A 169 1.19 8.39 -11.10
N THR A 170 1.37 8.10 -9.79
CA THR A 170 0.96 9.04 -8.73
C THR A 170 1.78 10.34 -8.75
N ARG A 171 3.07 10.27 -9.13
CA ARG A 171 3.90 11.45 -9.36
C ARG A 171 3.36 12.30 -10.50
N ASP A 172 3.09 11.69 -11.65
CA ASP A 172 2.62 12.40 -12.83
C ASP A 172 1.24 13.03 -12.61
N LYS A 173 0.35 12.34 -11.89
CA LYS A 173 -0.95 12.89 -11.46
C LYS A 173 -0.80 14.13 -10.56
N LEU A 174 0.17 14.15 -9.63
CA LEU A 174 0.46 15.34 -8.80
C LEU A 174 0.99 16.50 -9.63
N LEU A 175 1.93 16.26 -10.54
CA LEU A 175 2.42 17.27 -11.49
C LEU A 175 1.26 17.85 -12.31
N GLY A 176 0.39 16.98 -12.84
CA GLY A 176 -0.82 17.39 -13.57
C GLY A 176 -1.84 18.14 -12.71
N ALA A 177 -1.84 17.97 -11.38
CA ALA A 177 -2.66 18.74 -10.43
C ALA A 177 -2.05 20.10 -10.05
N GLY A 178 -0.83 20.41 -10.53
CA GLY A 178 -0.16 21.71 -10.37
C GLY A 178 0.67 21.82 -9.07
N PHE A 179 1.19 20.70 -8.56
CA PHE A 179 2.22 20.68 -7.53
C PHE A 179 3.61 20.73 -8.17
N SER A 180 4.59 21.31 -7.47
CA SER A 180 5.95 21.43 -8.01
C SER A 180 6.73 20.12 -7.88
N ASP A 181 7.62 19.83 -8.82
CA ASP A 181 8.47 18.64 -8.79
C ASP A 181 9.40 18.63 -7.57
N GLU A 182 9.79 19.79 -7.08
CA GLU A 182 10.60 19.93 -5.86
C GLU A 182 9.89 19.39 -4.60
N GLN A 183 8.57 19.55 -4.54
CA GLN A 183 7.75 19.02 -3.45
C GLN A 183 7.52 17.52 -3.57
N ILE A 184 7.65 16.93 -4.76
CA ILE A 184 7.32 15.53 -5.00
C ILE A 184 8.56 14.66 -4.79
N LYS A 185 8.47 13.69 -3.86
CA LYS A 185 9.54 12.75 -3.54
C LYS A 185 9.06 11.32 -3.79
N PHE A 186 9.75 10.63 -4.67
CA PHE A 186 9.46 9.23 -4.94
C PHE A 186 10.09 8.36 -3.85
N VAL A 187 9.25 7.86 -2.94
CA VAL A 187 9.64 6.90 -1.91
C VAL A 187 8.53 5.84 -1.84
N PRO A 188 8.75 4.66 -2.41
CA PRO A 188 7.73 3.60 -2.51
C PRO A 188 7.36 3.01 -1.14
N ASN A 189 6.38 2.10 -1.14
CA ASN A 189 6.06 1.30 0.03
C ASN A 189 7.22 0.35 0.37
N GLY A 190 7.44 0.11 1.66
CA GLY A 190 8.44 -0.85 2.12
C GLY A 190 7.84 -2.22 2.45
N ILE A 191 8.60 -3.27 2.19
CA ILE A 191 8.27 -4.66 2.52
C ILE A 191 9.32 -5.23 3.47
N ASP A 192 8.87 -6.04 4.44
CA ASP A 192 9.79 -6.79 5.29
C ASP A 192 10.44 -7.93 4.49
N THR A 193 11.72 -7.79 4.21
CA THR A 193 12.50 -8.73 3.40
C THR A 193 13.38 -9.67 4.22
N ARG A 194 13.32 -9.55 5.56
CA ARG A 194 14.15 -10.35 6.50
C ARG A 194 13.74 -11.82 6.55
N LEU A 195 12.50 -12.11 6.22
CA LEU A 195 12.03 -13.48 6.19
C LEU A 195 12.65 -14.22 5.01
N ALA A 196 13.31 -15.32 5.31
CA ALA A 196 13.79 -16.22 4.28
C ALA A 196 12.60 -16.81 3.50
N PRO A 197 12.68 -16.90 2.17
CA PRO A 197 11.66 -17.57 1.40
C PRO A 197 11.60 -19.04 1.81
N VAL A 198 10.41 -19.54 2.07
CA VAL A 198 10.18 -20.96 2.25
C VAL A 198 10.04 -21.59 0.86
N SER A 199 10.62 -22.75 0.65
CA SER A 199 10.43 -23.51 -0.60
C SER A 199 8.94 -23.64 -0.91
N ALA A 200 8.59 -23.55 -2.19
CA ALA A 200 7.21 -23.79 -2.62
C ALA A 200 6.74 -25.16 -2.12
N PRO A 201 5.46 -25.35 -1.83
CA PRO A 201 4.95 -26.63 -1.32
C PRO A 201 5.34 -27.77 -2.25
N GLN A 202 5.93 -28.84 -1.72
CA GLN A 202 6.28 -30.03 -2.50
C GLN A 202 5.10 -31.00 -2.51
N ASN A 203 4.09 -30.67 -3.30
CA ASN A 203 2.91 -31.52 -3.49
C ASN A 203 2.55 -31.58 -4.98
N ASP A 204 1.73 -32.55 -5.36
CA ASP A 204 1.29 -32.76 -6.75
C ASP A 204 0.28 -31.70 -7.23
N VAL A 205 -0.13 -30.78 -6.36
CA VAL A 205 -1.14 -29.75 -6.62
C VAL A 205 -0.47 -28.39 -6.79
N VAL A 206 -0.57 -27.79 -7.97
CA VAL A 206 -0.12 -26.41 -8.20
C VAL A 206 -1.14 -25.43 -7.63
N ARG A 207 -0.77 -24.69 -6.58
CA ARG A 207 -1.61 -23.71 -5.92
C ARG A 207 -1.35 -22.32 -6.50
N ILE A 208 -2.38 -21.71 -7.07
CA ILE A 208 -2.36 -20.35 -7.62
C ILE A 208 -3.04 -19.46 -6.61
N GLY A 209 -2.43 -18.36 -6.21
CA GLY A 209 -2.92 -17.51 -5.14
C GLY A 209 -3.30 -16.10 -5.59
N TYR A 210 -4.34 -15.56 -4.96
CA TYR A 210 -4.71 -14.15 -4.97
C TYR A 210 -4.91 -13.65 -3.54
N CYS A 211 -4.44 -12.44 -3.23
CA CYS A 211 -4.64 -11.81 -1.93
C CYS A 211 -5.02 -10.33 -2.10
N GLY A 212 -6.25 -9.98 -1.70
CA GLY A 212 -6.74 -8.61 -1.80
C GLY A 212 -8.24 -8.47 -1.59
N ARG A 213 -8.75 -7.23 -1.64
CA ARG A 213 -10.19 -6.98 -1.52
C ARG A 213 -10.93 -7.55 -2.73
N LEU A 214 -12.10 -8.13 -2.49
CA LEU A 214 -12.98 -8.63 -3.56
C LEU A 214 -13.87 -7.49 -4.07
N ARG A 215 -13.33 -6.72 -5.03
CA ARG A 215 -14.00 -5.60 -5.73
C ARG A 215 -13.78 -5.72 -7.22
N HIS A 216 -14.71 -5.22 -8.05
CA HIS A 216 -14.59 -5.28 -9.51
C HIS A 216 -13.26 -4.77 -10.04
N ILE A 217 -12.74 -3.66 -9.48
CA ILE A 217 -11.46 -3.07 -9.87
C ILE A 217 -10.26 -4.02 -9.66
N LYS A 218 -10.41 -5.04 -8.80
CA LYS A 218 -9.37 -6.03 -8.51
C LYS A 218 -9.35 -7.22 -9.47
N GLY A 219 -10.33 -7.32 -10.38
CA GLY A 219 -10.31 -8.23 -11.51
C GLY A 219 -10.36 -9.72 -11.17
N VAL A 220 -10.85 -10.12 -9.97
CA VAL A 220 -10.88 -11.54 -9.58
C VAL A 220 -11.77 -12.38 -10.50
N HIS A 221 -12.80 -11.79 -11.10
CA HIS A 221 -13.61 -12.44 -12.13
C HIS A 221 -12.79 -12.85 -13.37
N VAL A 222 -11.82 -12.02 -13.78
CA VAL A 222 -10.88 -12.36 -14.86
C VAL A 222 -9.97 -13.52 -14.45
N LEU A 223 -9.56 -13.56 -13.17
CA LEU A 223 -8.76 -14.66 -12.62
C LEU A 223 -9.54 -15.98 -12.66
N LEU A 224 -10.82 -15.99 -12.32
CA LEU A 224 -11.66 -17.20 -12.39
C LEU A 224 -11.75 -17.74 -13.81
N ASP A 225 -12.02 -16.88 -14.80
CA ASP A 225 -12.06 -17.25 -16.22
C ASP A 225 -10.70 -17.76 -16.71
N GLY A 226 -9.62 -17.06 -16.35
CA GLY A 226 -8.24 -17.45 -16.70
C GLY A 226 -7.83 -18.79 -16.07
N PHE A 227 -8.19 -19.01 -14.81
CA PHE A 227 -7.93 -20.26 -14.11
C PHE A 227 -8.67 -21.45 -14.74
N ALA A 228 -9.95 -21.28 -15.07
CA ALA A 228 -10.74 -22.33 -15.75
C ALA A 228 -10.11 -22.74 -17.09
N LYS A 229 -9.62 -21.76 -17.87
CA LYS A 229 -8.95 -22.01 -19.15
C LYS A 229 -7.58 -22.66 -18.94
N ALA A 230 -6.78 -22.20 -17.96
CA ALA A 230 -5.49 -22.79 -17.63
C ALA A 230 -5.63 -24.26 -17.17
N LYS A 231 -6.65 -24.54 -16.34
CA LYS A 231 -6.96 -25.92 -15.91
C LYS A 231 -7.29 -26.82 -17.09
N SER A 232 -8.02 -26.30 -18.07
CA SER A 232 -8.34 -27.05 -19.30
C SER A 232 -7.11 -27.30 -20.18
N ALA A 233 -6.11 -26.41 -20.16
CA ALA A 233 -4.88 -26.53 -20.90
C ALA A 233 -3.83 -27.44 -20.21
N CYS A 234 -3.82 -27.49 -18.87
CA CYS A 234 -2.84 -28.23 -18.06
C CYS A 234 -3.46 -29.47 -17.39
N ARG A 235 -4.16 -30.31 -18.16
CA ARG A 235 -4.95 -31.46 -17.64
C ARG A 235 -4.15 -32.49 -16.86
N GLU A 236 -2.84 -32.57 -17.08
CA GLU A 236 -1.96 -33.52 -16.37
C GLU A 236 -1.57 -33.05 -14.98
N LYS A 237 -1.86 -31.78 -14.65
CA LYS A 237 -1.58 -31.17 -13.35
C LYS A 237 -2.86 -30.92 -12.56
N LYS A 238 -2.82 -31.21 -11.27
CA LYS A 238 -3.89 -30.77 -10.36
C LYS A 238 -3.65 -29.29 -10.03
N LEU A 239 -4.63 -28.45 -10.32
CA LEU A 239 -4.59 -27.01 -10.03
C LEU A 239 -5.58 -26.69 -8.94
N GLN A 240 -5.19 -25.80 -8.02
CA GLN A 240 -6.05 -25.22 -7.00
C GLN A 240 -5.87 -23.70 -7.00
N LEU A 241 -6.97 -22.97 -6.92
CA LEU A 241 -6.97 -21.53 -6.73
C LEU A 241 -7.23 -21.20 -5.27
N VAL A 242 -6.39 -20.36 -4.67
CA VAL A 242 -6.49 -19.94 -3.26
C VAL A 242 -6.76 -18.44 -3.23
N ILE A 243 -7.91 -18.03 -2.71
CA ILE A 243 -8.34 -16.63 -2.67
C ILE A 243 -8.41 -16.16 -1.22
N ALA A 244 -7.51 -15.23 -0.86
CA ALA A 244 -7.51 -14.56 0.42
C ALA A 244 -8.07 -13.13 0.28
N GLY A 245 -9.07 -12.81 1.07
CA GLY A 245 -9.74 -11.51 1.10
C GLY A 245 -11.24 -11.61 1.17
N SER A 246 -11.89 -10.46 1.29
CA SER A 246 -13.34 -10.32 1.29
C SER A 246 -13.75 -9.04 0.56
N GLY A 247 -14.99 -8.92 0.19
CA GLY A 247 -15.52 -7.72 -0.47
C GLY A 247 -16.89 -7.89 -1.09
N GLU A 248 -17.36 -6.82 -1.70
CA GLU A 248 -18.71 -6.69 -2.24
C GLU A 248 -19.02 -7.68 -3.37
N THR A 249 -17.99 -8.16 -4.10
CA THR A 249 -18.16 -9.07 -5.25
C THR A 249 -18.07 -10.55 -4.88
N GLN A 250 -17.97 -10.92 -3.60
CA GLN A 250 -17.73 -12.32 -3.21
C GLN A 250 -18.82 -13.26 -3.72
N VAL A 251 -20.09 -12.91 -3.55
CA VAL A 251 -21.24 -13.76 -3.97
C VAL A 251 -21.20 -13.97 -5.48
N GLU A 252 -21.00 -12.89 -6.26
CA GLU A 252 -20.92 -12.95 -7.72
C GLU A 252 -19.76 -13.86 -8.20
N LEU A 253 -18.62 -13.80 -7.50
CA LEU A 253 -17.45 -14.64 -7.81
C LEU A 253 -17.70 -16.12 -7.50
N GLU A 254 -18.37 -16.43 -6.40
CA GLU A 254 -18.75 -17.79 -6.05
C GLU A 254 -19.74 -18.38 -7.06
N GLU A 255 -20.72 -17.60 -7.52
CA GLU A 255 -21.65 -17.97 -8.59
C GLU A 255 -20.93 -18.21 -9.92
N GLN A 256 -20.01 -17.32 -10.30
CA GLN A 256 -19.17 -17.49 -11.50
C GLN A 256 -18.35 -18.79 -11.42
N ALA A 257 -17.74 -19.09 -10.27
CA ALA A 257 -16.98 -20.31 -10.07
C ALA A 257 -17.82 -21.58 -10.27
N GLN A 258 -19.11 -21.55 -9.83
CA GLN A 258 -20.05 -22.65 -10.08
C GLN A 258 -20.38 -22.79 -11.57
N GLN A 259 -20.67 -21.67 -12.25
CA GLN A 259 -20.96 -21.67 -13.69
C GLN A 259 -19.79 -22.17 -14.53
N LEU A 260 -18.56 -21.87 -14.14
CA LEU A 260 -17.33 -22.35 -14.77
C LEU A 260 -16.97 -23.81 -14.42
N GLY A 261 -17.66 -24.42 -13.45
CA GLY A 261 -17.38 -25.79 -12.99
C GLY A 261 -16.05 -25.94 -12.25
N ILE A 262 -15.57 -24.87 -11.61
CA ILE A 262 -14.30 -24.83 -10.88
C ILE A 262 -14.47 -24.62 -9.37
N ALA A 263 -15.69 -24.55 -8.87
CA ALA A 263 -15.96 -24.25 -7.45
C ALA A 263 -15.24 -25.20 -6.48
N SER A 264 -15.12 -26.49 -6.83
CA SER A 264 -14.41 -27.50 -6.02
C SER A 264 -12.89 -27.34 -6.03
N ASP A 265 -12.34 -26.55 -6.94
CA ASP A 265 -10.89 -26.29 -7.07
C ASP A 265 -10.48 -24.97 -6.38
N ILE A 266 -11.43 -24.24 -5.79
CA ILE A 266 -11.19 -22.95 -5.15
C ILE A 266 -11.27 -23.07 -3.64
N GLU A 267 -10.23 -22.57 -2.98
CA GLU A 267 -10.18 -22.40 -1.52
C GLU A 267 -10.38 -20.91 -1.19
N TRP A 268 -11.50 -20.57 -0.56
CA TRP A 268 -11.81 -19.22 -0.09
C TRP A 268 -11.39 -19.08 1.36
N LEU A 269 -10.32 -18.28 1.62
CA LEU A 269 -9.77 -18.11 2.97
C LEU A 269 -10.44 -16.97 3.76
N GLY A 270 -11.23 -16.11 3.10
CA GLY A 270 -11.71 -14.88 3.73
C GLY A 270 -10.56 -13.93 4.10
N LEU A 271 -10.80 -13.08 5.09
CA LEU A 271 -9.76 -12.18 5.61
C LEU A 271 -8.69 -12.99 6.35
N ILE A 272 -7.43 -12.73 6.04
CA ILE A 272 -6.29 -13.35 6.68
C ILE A 272 -5.43 -12.28 7.37
N ASP A 273 -4.89 -12.60 8.53
CA ASP A 273 -3.95 -11.74 9.26
C ASP A 273 -2.48 -12.09 8.91
N ASP A 274 -2.22 -13.34 8.54
CA ASP A 274 -0.90 -13.85 8.20
C ASP A 274 -0.72 -14.02 6.69
N THR A 275 -0.27 -12.94 6.03
CA THR A 275 0.04 -12.97 4.60
C THR A 275 1.29 -13.80 4.29
N ILE A 276 2.20 -13.97 5.24
CA ILE A 276 3.44 -14.74 5.04
C ILE A 276 3.10 -16.21 4.82
N ASN A 277 2.29 -16.80 5.70
CA ASN A 277 1.86 -18.17 5.54
C ASN A 277 1.04 -18.38 4.26
N PHE A 278 0.23 -17.39 3.87
CA PHE A 278 -0.47 -17.44 2.59
C PHE A 278 0.51 -17.53 1.42
N PHE A 279 1.47 -16.58 1.30
CA PHE A 279 2.45 -16.61 0.20
C PHE A 279 3.33 -17.86 0.21
N ASN A 280 3.65 -18.39 1.39
CA ASN A 280 4.40 -19.65 1.51
C ASN A 280 3.58 -20.88 1.09
N SER A 281 2.26 -20.81 1.11
CA SER A 281 1.36 -21.91 0.75
C SER A 281 1.04 -22.04 -0.73
N ILE A 282 1.41 -21.06 -1.55
CA ILE A 282 1.11 -21.00 -2.99
C ILE A 282 2.38 -21.18 -3.84
N HIS A 283 2.19 -21.51 -5.12
CA HIS A 283 3.27 -21.70 -6.10
C HIS A 283 3.40 -20.50 -7.04
N ILE A 284 2.27 -19.88 -7.42
CA ILE A 284 2.20 -18.76 -8.35
C ILE A 284 1.24 -17.72 -7.74
N TYR A 285 1.61 -16.46 -7.78
CA TYR A 285 0.74 -15.36 -7.38
C TYR A 285 0.16 -14.64 -8.59
N VAL A 286 -1.12 -14.27 -8.54
CA VAL A 286 -1.79 -13.53 -9.61
C VAL A 286 -2.36 -12.21 -9.10
N GLN A 287 -2.08 -11.11 -9.83
CA GLN A 287 -2.63 -9.78 -9.58
C GLN A 287 -3.41 -9.28 -10.81
N PRO A 288 -4.72 -9.57 -10.92
CA PRO A 288 -5.49 -9.32 -12.14
C PRO A 288 -6.19 -7.96 -12.17
N SER A 289 -5.73 -6.98 -11.39
CA SER A 289 -6.38 -5.70 -11.16
C SER A 289 -6.46 -4.83 -12.42
N PHE A 290 -7.49 -4.00 -12.50
CA PHE A 290 -7.63 -2.96 -13.53
C PHE A 290 -6.92 -1.66 -13.17
N ALA A 291 -6.67 -1.41 -11.88
CA ALA A 291 -5.90 -0.26 -11.41
C ALA A 291 -5.23 -0.56 -10.05
N GLU A 292 -3.97 -0.16 -9.93
CA GLU A 292 -3.17 -0.21 -8.71
C GLU A 292 -2.26 1.03 -8.62
N GLY A 293 -2.05 1.52 -7.39
CA GLY A 293 -1.00 2.52 -7.16
C GLY A 293 0.38 1.88 -7.14
N LEU A 294 0.66 1.12 -6.08
CA LEU A 294 1.80 0.20 -5.98
C LEU A 294 1.30 -1.00 -5.16
N PRO A 295 1.11 -2.18 -5.78
CA PRO A 295 0.45 -3.30 -5.13
C PRO A 295 1.35 -3.98 -4.09
N ASN A 296 1.03 -3.80 -2.81
CA ASN A 296 1.77 -4.43 -1.71
C ASN A 296 1.81 -5.95 -1.83
N SER A 297 0.71 -6.57 -2.28
CA SER A 297 0.60 -8.02 -2.44
C SER A 297 1.54 -8.59 -3.52
N VAL A 298 1.81 -7.83 -4.59
CA VAL A 298 2.85 -8.20 -5.59
C VAL A 298 4.22 -8.15 -4.95
N MET A 299 4.53 -7.08 -4.21
CA MET A 299 5.81 -6.97 -3.50
C MET A 299 5.98 -8.07 -2.45
N GLU A 300 4.92 -8.41 -1.70
CA GLU A 300 4.94 -9.50 -0.71
C GLU A 300 5.13 -10.87 -1.38
N ALA A 301 4.47 -11.12 -2.52
CA ALA A 301 4.67 -12.35 -3.30
C ALA A 301 6.11 -12.48 -3.80
N MET A 302 6.67 -11.42 -4.38
CA MET A 302 8.05 -11.38 -4.83
C MET A 302 9.03 -11.54 -3.66
N ALA A 303 8.78 -10.89 -2.52
CA ALA A 303 9.57 -11.06 -1.30
C ALA A 303 9.57 -12.50 -0.80
N ALA A 304 8.43 -13.20 -0.92
CA ALA A 304 8.30 -14.62 -0.61
C ALA A 304 8.87 -15.54 -1.71
N GLN A 305 9.51 -14.98 -2.73
CA GLN A 305 10.05 -15.71 -3.89
C GLN A 305 8.96 -16.53 -4.61
N ARG A 306 7.80 -15.90 -4.86
CA ARG A 306 6.76 -16.46 -5.71
C ARG A 306 6.79 -15.78 -7.08
N PRO A 307 6.75 -16.54 -8.19
CA PRO A 307 6.59 -15.94 -9.50
C PRO A 307 5.23 -15.24 -9.58
N VAL A 308 5.21 -14.10 -10.21
CA VAL A 308 4.02 -13.25 -10.30
C VAL A 308 3.53 -13.20 -11.73
N VAL A 309 2.22 -13.35 -11.92
CA VAL A 309 1.48 -13.01 -13.14
C VAL A 309 0.57 -11.84 -12.81
N ALA A 310 0.73 -10.71 -13.51
CA ALA A 310 -0.06 -9.52 -13.22
C ALA A 310 -0.60 -8.86 -14.48
N SER A 311 -1.69 -8.11 -14.35
CA SER A 311 -2.18 -7.27 -15.45
C SER A 311 -1.20 -6.17 -15.80
N ASP A 312 -1.09 -5.84 -17.09
CA ASP A 312 -0.28 -4.74 -17.62
C ASP A 312 -0.96 -3.40 -17.32
N ILE A 313 -0.64 -2.85 -16.14
CA ILE A 313 -1.14 -1.56 -15.65
C ILE A 313 -0.03 -0.82 -14.90
N GLY A 314 -0.12 0.51 -14.82
CA GLY A 314 0.93 1.36 -14.28
C GLY A 314 1.56 0.87 -12.97
N GLY A 315 0.76 0.58 -11.94
CA GLY A 315 1.30 0.13 -10.64
C GLY A 315 2.00 -1.23 -10.67
N ASN A 316 1.60 -2.15 -11.56
CA ASN A 316 2.27 -3.42 -11.75
C ASN A 316 3.58 -3.22 -12.55
N ASN A 317 3.58 -2.33 -13.55
CA ASN A 317 4.73 -2.04 -14.40
C ASN A 317 5.86 -1.34 -13.63
N ASP A 318 5.56 -0.67 -12.53
CA ASP A 318 6.59 -0.12 -11.63
C ASP A 318 7.40 -1.24 -10.93
N LEU A 319 6.85 -2.46 -10.83
CA LEU A 319 7.45 -3.62 -10.17
C LEU A 319 7.89 -4.71 -11.14
N ILE A 320 7.14 -4.91 -12.22
CA ILE A 320 7.31 -6.06 -13.11
C ILE A 320 7.83 -5.61 -14.47
N GLN A 321 8.98 -6.14 -14.82
CA GLN A 321 9.47 -6.17 -16.19
C GLN A 321 9.13 -7.54 -16.79
N ASN A 322 8.26 -7.55 -17.81
CA ASN A 322 7.76 -8.79 -18.41
C ASN A 322 8.91 -9.72 -18.86
N ASP A 323 8.75 -11.02 -18.61
CA ASP A 323 9.73 -12.10 -18.91
C ASP A 323 11.08 -11.97 -18.17
N VAL A 324 11.26 -11.01 -17.26
CA VAL A 324 12.50 -10.80 -16.49
C VAL A 324 12.31 -11.15 -15.01
N ASN A 325 11.29 -10.61 -14.36
CA ASN A 325 11.03 -10.81 -12.94
C ASN A 325 9.55 -11.11 -12.62
N GLY A 326 8.74 -11.33 -13.64
CA GLY A 326 7.34 -11.69 -13.61
C GLY A 326 6.76 -11.74 -15.01
N LEU A 327 5.50 -12.08 -15.14
CA LEU A 327 4.76 -12.10 -16.41
C LEU A 327 3.62 -11.09 -16.38
N LEU A 328 3.41 -10.39 -17.48
CA LEU A 328 2.31 -9.46 -17.66
C LEU A 328 1.28 -10.00 -18.66
N PHE A 329 0.03 -9.60 -18.51
CA PHE A 329 -1.06 -9.85 -19.44
C PHE A 329 -1.97 -8.63 -19.55
N ASP A 330 -2.63 -8.44 -20.68
CA ASP A 330 -3.53 -7.30 -20.88
C ASP A 330 -4.69 -7.33 -19.87
N ALA A 331 -4.95 -6.21 -19.20
CA ALA A 331 -5.99 -6.12 -18.16
C ALA A 331 -7.36 -6.53 -18.71
N GLY A 332 -7.97 -7.55 -18.11
CA GLY A 332 -9.24 -8.13 -18.57
C GLY A 332 -9.09 -9.32 -19.54
N ASP A 333 -7.91 -9.60 -20.09
CA ASP A 333 -7.71 -10.74 -20.99
C ASP A 333 -7.46 -12.04 -20.21
N ALA A 334 -8.57 -12.76 -19.92
CA ALA A 334 -8.52 -14.06 -19.27
C ALA A 334 -7.84 -15.15 -20.13
N GLN A 335 -7.79 -14.99 -21.46
CA GLN A 335 -7.14 -15.94 -22.36
C GLN A 335 -5.62 -15.81 -22.28
N GLU A 336 -5.12 -14.58 -22.23
CA GLU A 336 -3.70 -14.33 -22.06
C GLU A 336 -3.25 -14.71 -20.64
N LEU A 337 -4.01 -14.37 -19.60
CA LEU A 337 -3.74 -14.85 -18.23
C LEU A 337 -3.60 -16.37 -18.20
N ALA A 338 -4.49 -17.11 -18.84
CA ALA A 338 -4.40 -18.57 -18.92
C ALA A 338 -3.12 -19.06 -19.60
N ARG A 339 -2.67 -18.38 -20.67
CA ARG A 339 -1.39 -18.69 -21.34
C ARG A 339 -0.19 -18.47 -20.43
N GLN A 340 -0.16 -17.34 -19.71
CA GLN A 340 0.93 -17.03 -18.77
C GLN A 340 0.96 -18.02 -17.60
N LEU A 341 -0.19 -18.42 -17.07
CA LEU A 341 -0.28 -19.48 -16.06
C LEU A 341 0.23 -20.81 -16.57
N ALA A 342 -0.22 -21.23 -17.76
CA ALA A 342 0.24 -22.48 -18.37
C ALA A 342 1.76 -22.50 -18.62
N LYS A 343 2.33 -21.36 -19.02
CA LYS A 343 3.79 -21.18 -19.19
C LYS A 343 4.53 -21.46 -17.88
N LEU A 344 4.11 -20.83 -16.75
CA LEU A 344 4.75 -21.04 -15.44
C LEU A 344 4.56 -22.48 -14.90
N ILE A 345 3.38 -23.08 -15.15
CA ILE A 345 3.08 -24.44 -14.70
C ILE A 345 3.95 -25.48 -15.42
N ASN A 346 4.20 -25.27 -16.72
CA ASN A 346 4.92 -26.24 -17.56
C ASN A 346 6.43 -25.98 -17.65
N GLU A 347 6.91 -24.79 -17.25
CA GLU A 347 8.31 -24.39 -17.34
C GLU A 347 8.91 -24.09 -15.94
N PRO A 348 9.25 -25.11 -15.12
CA PRO A 348 9.74 -24.91 -13.75
C PRO A 348 11.05 -24.09 -13.66
N MET A 349 11.90 -24.15 -14.67
CA MET A 349 13.14 -23.35 -14.70
C MET A 349 12.83 -21.86 -14.87
N LEU A 350 11.91 -21.50 -15.76
CA LEU A 350 11.45 -20.12 -15.92
C LEU A 350 10.77 -19.62 -14.64
N ASN A 351 9.88 -20.43 -14.06
CA ASN A 351 9.20 -20.13 -12.79
C ASN A 351 10.23 -19.76 -11.71
N ASN A 352 11.24 -20.58 -11.48
CA ASN A 352 12.30 -20.31 -10.51
C ASN A 352 13.10 -19.05 -10.83
N GLN A 353 13.47 -18.84 -12.09
CA GLN A 353 14.23 -17.66 -12.51
C GLN A 353 13.47 -16.37 -12.21
N LEU A 354 12.21 -16.29 -12.64
CA LEU A 354 11.37 -15.09 -12.41
C LEU A 354 11.17 -14.82 -10.91
N ALA A 355 10.97 -15.89 -10.12
CA ALA A 355 10.81 -15.78 -8.68
C ALA A 355 12.08 -15.24 -7.98
N LEU A 356 13.26 -15.70 -8.37
CA LEU A 356 14.55 -15.24 -7.84
C LEU A 356 14.78 -13.77 -8.21
N THR A 357 14.68 -13.42 -9.49
CA THR A 357 14.91 -12.05 -9.96
C THR A 357 13.89 -11.08 -9.36
N GLY A 358 12.61 -11.50 -9.19
CA GLY A 358 11.59 -10.72 -8.51
C GLY A 358 11.96 -10.43 -7.05
N ARG A 359 12.43 -11.44 -6.31
CA ARG A 359 12.88 -11.26 -4.93
C ARG A 359 14.10 -10.33 -4.84
N GLU A 360 15.09 -10.50 -5.70
CA GLU A 360 16.30 -9.65 -5.73
C GLU A 360 15.92 -8.18 -5.88
N LEU A 361 15.01 -7.84 -6.79
CA LEU A 361 14.48 -6.49 -6.97
C LEU A 361 13.86 -5.95 -5.68
N ILE A 362 13.02 -6.74 -5.01
CA ILE A 362 12.32 -6.31 -3.78
C ILE A 362 13.31 -6.09 -2.63
N VAL A 363 14.26 -7.00 -2.45
CA VAL A 363 15.28 -6.87 -1.40
C VAL A 363 16.14 -5.62 -1.62
N GLU A 364 16.55 -5.36 -2.87
CA GLU A 364 17.42 -4.23 -3.21
C GLU A 364 16.71 -2.88 -3.05
N ARG A 365 15.48 -2.75 -3.56
CA ARG A 365 14.84 -1.44 -3.75
C ARG A 365 13.68 -1.15 -2.80
N TYR A 366 12.97 -2.17 -2.32
CA TYR A 366 11.72 -2.04 -1.57
C TYR A 366 11.79 -2.57 -0.14
N GLY A 367 12.98 -2.96 0.33
CA GLY A 367 13.18 -3.40 1.72
C GLY A 367 12.87 -2.27 2.71
N LEU A 368 12.16 -2.58 3.80
CA LEU A 368 11.78 -1.61 4.83
C LEU A 368 12.97 -0.82 5.38
N GLU A 369 14.14 -1.45 5.52
CA GLU A 369 15.36 -0.78 6.01
C GLU A 369 15.80 0.34 5.06
N SER A 370 15.79 0.07 3.74
CA SER A 370 16.13 1.08 2.73
C SER A 370 15.11 2.21 2.69
N ILE A 371 13.82 1.87 2.71
CA ILE A 371 12.72 2.85 2.64
C ILE A 371 12.71 3.76 3.87
N THR A 372 12.89 3.22 5.07
CA THR A 372 12.92 4.02 6.30
C THR A 372 14.14 4.94 6.35
N ARG A 373 15.27 4.53 5.79
CA ARG A 373 16.46 5.38 5.66
C ARG A 373 16.19 6.56 4.71
N GLN A 374 15.62 6.31 3.53
CA GLN A 374 15.22 7.36 2.58
C GLN A 374 14.26 8.37 3.22
N LEU A 375 13.28 7.87 3.99
CA LEU A 375 12.34 8.73 4.72
C LEU A 375 13.04 9.55 5.80
N ALA A 376 13.96 8.95 6.56
CA ALA A 376 14.71 9.66 7.60
C ALA A 376 15.59 10.77 6.99
N GLU A 377 16.24 10.51 5.86
CA GLU A 377 16.99 11.53 5.11
C GLU A 377 16.07 12.66 4.64
N LEU A 378 14.88 12.34 4.12
CA LEU A 378 13.87 13.32 3.72
C LEU A 378 13.41 14.19 4.91
N TYR A 379 13.17 13.59 6.08
CA TYR A 379 12.77 14.33 7.28
C TYR A 379 13.85 15.27 7.77
N LEU A 380 15.12 14.92 7.57
CA LEU A 380 16.26 15.73 7.99
C LEU A 380 16.74 16.73 6.94
N ALA A 381 16.31 16.60 5.68
CA ALA A 381 16.76 17.44 4.55
C ALA A 381 16.59 18.94 4.79
N LYS A 382 15.67 19.35 5.66
CA LYS A 382 15.43 20.76 5.99
C LYS A 382 16.39 21.32 7.06
N PHE A 383 17.11 20.47 7.76
CA PHE A 383 18.04 20.86 8.82
C PHE A 383 19.50 20.83 8.35
N ASN A 384 19.74 20.28 7.17
CA ASN A 384 21.02 20.27 6.44
C ASN A 384 21.03 21.39 5.39
#